data_4589289837ba32faeb21331c384430e2
#
_entry.id   4589289837ba32faeb21331c384430e2
#
_cell.length_a   1.000
_cell.length_b   1.000
_cell.length_c   1.000
_cell.angle_alpha   90.00
_cell.angle_beta   90.00
_cell.angle_gamma   90.00
#
_symmetry.space_group_name_H-M   'P 1'
#
loop_
_entity.id
_entity.type
_entity.pdbx_description
1 polymer ?
#
loop_
_entity_poly.entity_id
_entity_poly.type
_entity_poly.pdbx_seq_one_letter_code
_entity_poly.pdbx_strand_id
1 'polypeptide(L)'
;MCGIVGYIGSRNAQSFVLKGLEKLEYRGYDSAGIAVNTGEDKFNIVKKVGRLRNLADILEKEPLRGTMAIGHTRWATHGKPSDENSHPHFNKDETLVVVHNGIIENYLDLKRELIAKGYKFNSETDTEVITLLRSEERRVGKECRSRWSPYH
;
A
#
# COMPACT_ATOMS: atom_id res chain seq x y z
N MET A 1 -1.56 -0.33 18.18
CA MET A 1 -1.24 0.81 17.26
C MET A 1 -0.37 0.30 16.13
N CYS A 2 -0.65 0.74 14.92
CA CYS A 2 0.11 0.33 13.74
C CYS A 2 1.49 1.01 13.65
N GLY A 3 2.43 0.36 12.97
CA GLY A 3 3.76 0.91 12.67
C GLY A 3 3.94 1.15 11.17
N ILE A 4 4.65 2.22 10.82
CA ILE A 4 5.02 2.56 9.44
C ILE A 4 6.52 2.76 9.37
N VAL A 5 7.15 2.18 8.35
CA VAL A 5 8.56 2.39 8.01
C VAL A 5 8.68 2.67 6.52
N GLY A 6 9.39 3.73 6.16
CA GLY A 6 9.73 4.06 4.79
C GLY A 6 11.23 4.18 4.60
N TYR A 7 11.71 3.83 3.42
CA TYR A 7 13.10 3.97 3.03
C TYR A 7 13.22 4.38 1.57
N ILE A 8 14.12 5.32 1.33
CA ILE A 8 14.64 5.65 0.00
C ILE A 8 16.13 5.93 0.12
N GLY A 9 16.94 5.29 -0.71
CA GLY A 9 18.39 5.46 -0.64
C GLY A 9 19.14 4.50 -1.55
N SER A 10 20.39 4.22 -1.21
CA SER A 10 21.30 3.38 -2.02
C SER A 10 21.38 1.92 -1.56
N ARG A 11 20.78 1.60 -0.41
CA ARG A 11 20.85 0.25 0.19
C ARG A 11 19.65 -0.59 -0.21
N ASN A 12 19.69 -1.88 0.09
CA ASN A 12 18.54 -2.76 -0.06
C ASN A 12 17.40 -2.31 0.85
N ALA A 13 16.31 -1.85 0.24
CA ALA A 13 15.18 -1.26 0.95
C ALA A 13 14.41 -2.30 1.79
N GLN A 14 14.27 -3.53 1.30
CA GLN A 14 13.58 -4.60 2.02
C GLN A 14 14.21 -4.86 3.40
N SER A 15 15.53 -5.02 3.43
CA SER A 15 16.25 -5.29 4.68
C SER A 15 16.10 -4.16 5.69
N PHE A 16 16.17 -2.92 5.23
CA PHE A 16 16.01 -1.74 6.08
C PHE A 16 14.60 -1.66 6.66
N VAL A 17 13.58 -1.82 5.82
CA VAL A 17 12.18 -1.75 6.23
C VAL A 17 11.82 -2.89 7.18
N LEU A 18 12.24 -4.13 6.91
CA LEU A 18 11.99 -5.26 7.82
C LEU A 18 12.58 -5.02 9.22
N LYS A 19 13.82 -4.56 9.31
CA LYS A 19 14.44 -4.22 10.59
C LYS A 19 13.70 -3.12 11.35
N GLY A 20 13.19 -2.14 10.62
CA GLY A 20 12.34 -1.10 11.20
C GLY A 20 11.01 -1.63 11.72
N LEU A 21 10.35 -2.50 10.96
CA LEU A 21 9.09 -3.13 11.36
C LEU A 21 9.27 -4.05 12.57
N GLU A 22 10.37 -4.78 12.69
CA GLU A 22 10.71 -5.58 13.87
C GLU A 22 10.69 -4.75 15.16
N LYS A 23 11.22 -3.54 15.10
CA LYS A 23 11.21 -2.61 16.24
C LYS A 23 9.83 -2.07 16.60
N LEU A 24 8.90 -2.09 15.65
CA LEU A 24 7.54 -1.58 15.80
C LEU A 24 6.49 -2.67 16.01
N GLU A 25 6.87 -3.96 15.95
CA GLU A 25 5.93 -5.08 16.07
C GLU A 25 5.16 -5.09 17.39
N TYR A 26 5.76 -4.60 18.48
CA TYR A 26 5.08 -4.49 19.77
C TYR A 26 3.82 -3.59 19.73
N ARG A 27 3.70 -2.73 18.70
CA ARG A 27 2.57 -1.81 18.52
C ARG A 27 1.40 -2.40 17.73
N GLY A 28 1.65 -3.48 16.98
CA GLY A 28 0.62 -4.14 16.17
C GLY A 28 1.21 -5.33 15.43
N TYR A 29 0.50 -6.47 15.48
CA TYR A 29 1.00 -7.74 14.95
C TYR A 29 -0.09 -8.63 14.34
N ASP A 30 -1.23 -8.09 13.97
CA ASP A 30 -2.27 -8.88 13.31
C ASP A 30 -1.97 -9.13 11.83
N SER A 31 -1.22 -8.25 11.21
CA SER A 31 -0.73 -8.42 9.86
C SER A 31 0.43 -7.45 9.56
N ALA A 32 1.20 -7.77 8.54
CA ALA A 32 2.30 -6.94 8.07
C ALA A 32 2.39 -6.97 6.54
N GLY A 33 2.98 -5.94 5.97
CA GLY A 33 3.20 -5.88 4.54
C GLY A 33 4.31 -4.92 4.16
N ILE A 34 4.85 -5.14 2.97
CA ILE A 34 5.89 -4.32 2.36
C ILE A 34 5.61 -4.11 0.89
N ALA A 35 5.93 -2.93 0.39
CA ALA A 35 5.96 -2.62 -1.03
C ALA A 35 7.35 -2.09 -1.38
N VAL A 36 8.00 -2.70 -2.36
CA VAL A 36 9.34 -2.32 -2.83
C VAL A 36 9.26 -1.90 -4.29
N ASN A 37 9.79 -0.71 -4.59
CA ASN A 37 9.94 -0.25 -5.97
C ASN A 37 11.18 -0.88 -6.58
N THR A 38 11.00 -1.54 -7.71
CA THR A 38 12.05 -2.31 -8.39
C THR A 38 12.84 -1.51 -9.43
N GLY A 39 12.65 -0.18 -9.47
CA GLY A 39 13.31 0.71 -10.43
C GLY A 39 12.49 1.01 -11.69
N GLU A 40 11.35 0.34 -11.86
CA GLU A 40 10.31 0.66 -12.83
C GLU A 40 9.16 1.42 -12.14
N ASP A 41 8.16 1.85 -12.89
CA ASP A 41 6.98 2.54 -12.32
C ASP A 41 6.01 1.58 -11.60
N LYS A 42 6.53 0.50 -11.04
CA LYS A 42 5.76 -0.52 -10.33
C LYS A 42 6.38 -0.87 -8.98
N PHE A 43 5.51 -1.30 -8.08
CA PHE A 43 5.87 -1.87 -6.79
C PHE A 43 5.61 -3.37 -6.77
N ASN A 44 6.51 -4.12 -6.17
CA ASN A 44 6.25 -5.49 -5.74
C ASN A 44 5.75 -5.45 -4.30
N ILE A 45 4.60 -6.04 -4.06
CA ILE A 45 3.87 -5.95 -2.80
C ILE A 45 3.72 -7.35 -2.22
N VAL A 46 4.13 -7.53 -0.97
CA VAL A 46 3.95 -8.77 -0.21
C VAL A 46 3.27 -8.42 1.10
N LYS A 47 2.15 -9.07 1.38
CA LYS A 47 1.36 -8.87 2.59
C LYS A 47 1.06 -10.22 3.22
N LYS A 48 1.09 -10.28 4.57
CA LYS A 48 0.77 -11.50 5.29
C LYS A 48 0.05 -11.23 6.60
N VAL A 49 -1.01 -11.99 6.82
CA VAL A 49 -1.70 -12.03 8.12
C VAL A 49 -0.81 -12.70 9.18
N GLY A 50 -0.96 -12.26 10.41
CA GLY A 50 -0.20 -12.74 11.55
C GLY A 50 1.04 -11.91 11.84
N ARG A 51 1.99 -12.49 12.56
CA ARG A 51 3.20 -11.79 12.98
C ARG A 51 4.14 -11.46 11.83
N LEU A 52 4.98 -10.48 12.02
CA LEU A 52 6.02 -10.07 11.07
C LEU A 52 6.89 -11.23 10.58
N ARG A 53 7.13 -12.24 11.42
CA ARG A 53 7.85 -13.45 11.05
C ARG A 53 7.27 -14.14 9.82
N ASN A 54 5.94 -14.18 9.68
CA ASN A 54 5.28 -14.77 8.53
C ASN A 54 5.63 -14.04 7.22
N LEU A 55 5.69 -12.71 7.27
CA LEU A 55 6.15 -11.89 6.15
C LEU A 55 7.64 -12.11 5.86
N ALA A 56 8.47 -12.11 6.90
CA ALA A 56 9.91 -12.31 6.76
C ALA A 56 10.26 -13.66 6.13
N ASP A 57 9.57 -14.73 6.51
CA ASP A 57 9.78 -16.09 5.94
C ASP A 57 9.48 -16.14 4.43
N ILE A 58 8.47 -15.40 3.98
CA ILE A 58 8.17 -15.28 2.54
C ILE A 58 9.29 -14.54 1.81
N LEU A 59 9.76 -13.42 2.38
CA LEU A 59 10.79 -12.59 1.79
C LEU A 59 12.19 -13.21 1.81
N GLU A 60 12.44 -14.16 2.69
CA GLU A 60 13.66 -14.99 2.64
C GLU A 60 13.68 -15.90 1.42
N LYS A 61 12.51 -16.46 1.05
CA LYS A 61 12.37 -17.34 -0.11
C LYS A 61 12.34 -16.58 -1.43
N GLU A 62 11.63 -15.45 -1.45
CA GLU A 62 11.43 -14.61 -2.62
C GLU A 62 11.76 -13.15 -2.30
N PRO A 63 13.06 -12.79 -2.23
CA PRO A 63 13.47 -11.42 -1.88
C PRO A 63 13.04 -10.39 -2.91
N LEU A 64 12.57 -9.25 -2.44
CA LEU A 64 12.28 -8.07 -3.26
C LEU A 64 13.52 -7.18 -3.35
N ARG A 65 13.90 -6.82 -4.56
CA ARG A 65 15.08 -5.99 -4.81
C ARG A 65 14.64 -4.59 -5.19
N GLY A 66 15.22 -3.59 -4.54
CA GLY A 66 14.96 -2.18 -4.80
C GLY A 66 15.54 -1.29 -3.74
N THR A 67 15.54 0.01 -4.02
CA THR A 67 16.14 1.04 -3.18
C THR A 67 15.11 1.96 -2.54
N MET A 68 13.83 1.74 -2.82
CA MET A 68 12.71 2.45 -2.19
C MET A 68 11.66 1.44 -1.74
N ALA A 69 11.23 1.55 -0.50
CA ALA A 69 10.20 0.68 0.05
C ALA A 69 9.41 1.39 1.15
N ILE A 70 8.21 0.88 1.37
CA ILE A 70 7.34 1.26 2.47
C ILE A 70 6.79 -0.02 3.11
N GLY A 71 6.74 -0.05 4.43
CA GLY A 71 6.23 -1.20 5.18
C GLY A 71 5.30 -0.79 6.29
N HIS A 72 4.49 -1.73 6.74
CA HIS A 72 3.44 -1.51 7.73
C HIS A 72 3.22 -2.75 8.58
N THR A 73 3.04 -2.54 9.88
CA THR A 73 2.47 -3.51 10.81
C THR A 73 1.11 -3.02 11.25
N ARG A 74 0.10 -3.87 11.12
CA ARG A 74 -1.29 -3.48 11.33
C ARG A 74 -1.80 -3.89 12.71
N TRP A 75 -2.61 -3.00 13.28
CA TRP A 75 -3.60 -3.31 14.29
C TRP A 75 -4.98 -3.05 13.69
N ALA A 76 -5.79 -4.09 13.50
CA ALA A 76 -7.03 -4.01 12.75
C ALA A 76 -8.04 -3.05 13.39
N THR A 77 -8.56 -2.11 12.58
CA THR A 77 -9.65 -1.19 12.93
C THR A 77 -10.86 -1.41 12.02
N HIS A 78 -10.62 -1.57 10.70
CA HIS A 78 -11.64 -1.86 9.69
C HIS A 78 -11.24 -3.10 8.89
N GLY A 79 -12.18 -4.03 8.76
CA GLY A 79 -11.94 -5.33 8.16
C GLY A 79 -11.17 -6.29 9.07
N LYS A 80 -11.49 -7.57 8.99
CA LYS A 80 -10.80 -8.62 9.74
C LYS A 80 -9.33 -8.74 9.34
N PRO A 81 -8.45 -9.25 10.21
CA PRO A 81 -7.09 -9.61 9.82
C PRO A 81 -7.09 -10.63 8.68
N SER A 82 -6.55 -10.24 7.55
CA SER A 82 -6.36 -11.09 6.35
C SER A 82 -5.24 -10.50 5.48
N ASP A 83 -4.76 -11.27 4.53
CA ASP A 83 -3.73 -10.80 3.60
C ASP A 83 -4.26 -9.61 2.78
N GLU A 84 -5.51 -9.65 2.32
CA GLU A 84 -6.13 -8.58 1.54
C GLU A 84 -6.30 -7.28 2.32
N ASN A 85 -6.65 -7.39 3.62
CA ASN A 85 -6.87 -6.25 4.50
C ASN A 85 -5.58 -5.69 5.10
N SER A 86 -4.43 -6.31 4.85
CA SER A 86 -3.12 -5.82 5.28
C SER A 86 -2.68 -4.62 4.44
N HIS A 87 -1.88 -3.74 5.04
CA HIS A 87 -1.20 -2.66 4.31
C HIS A 87 0.16 -3.14 3.75
N PRO A 88 0.67 -2.53 2.68
CA PRO A 88 0.13 -1.41 1.91
C PRO A 88 -1.07 -1.76 1.03
N HIS A 89 -1.93 -0.78 0.79
CA HIS A 89 -2.93 -0.84 -0.27
C HIS A 89 -2.37 -0.25 -1.56
N PHE A 90 -2.89 -0.67 -2.71
CA PHE A 90 -2.35 -0.31 -4.01
C PHE A 90 -3.47 -0.18 -5.06
N ASN A 91 -3.18 0.57 -6.13
CA ASN A 91 -4.06 0.67 -7.29
C ASN A 91 -3.89 -0.55 -8.22
N LYS A 92 -4.81 -0.69 -9.19
CA LYS A 92 -4.83 -1.83 -10.12
C LYS A 92 -3.49 -2.07 -10.84
N ASP A 93 -2.79 -1.00 -11.19
CA ASP A 93 -1.54 -1.08 -11.96
C ASP A 93 -0.30 -1.23 -11.07
N GLU A 94 -0.46 -1.28 -9.74
CA GLU A 94 0.63 -1.36 -8.75
C GLU A 94 1.66 -0.22 -8.87
N THR A 95 1.22 0.94 -9.38
CA THR A 95 2.04 2.14 -9.55
C THR A 95 1.94 3.11 -8.39
N LEU A 96 0.99 2.88 -7.49
CA LEU A 96 0.73 3.68 -6.31
C LEU A 96 0.46 2.76 -5.13
N VAL A 97 1.17 2.99 -4.05
CA VAL A 97 0.99 2.28 -2.78
C VAL A 97 0.78 3.26 -1.64
N VAL A 98 -0.06 2.90 -0.70
CA VAL A 98 -0.40 3.73 0.47
C VAL A 98 -0.40 2.88 1.74
N VAL A 99 0.21 3.39 2.78
CA VAL A 99 0.03 2.94 4.16
C VAL A 99 -0.58 4.08 4.97
N HIS A 100 -1.45 3.76 5.89
CA HIS A 100 -2.17 4.75 6.67
C HIS A 100 -2.45 4.24 8.08
N ASN A 101 -2.18 5.08 9.07
CA ASN A 101 -2.55 4.85 10.46
C ASN A 101 -3.61 5.87 10.84
N GLY A 102 -4.85 5.44 10.85
CA GLY A 102 -6.00 6.29 11.14
C GLY A 102 -7.29 5.74 10.59
N ILE A 103 -8.32 6.54 10.60
CA ILE A 103 -9.67 6.21 10.13
C ILE A 103 -10.11 7.27 9.13
N ILE A 104 -10.68 6.82 8.02
CA ILE A 104 -11.32 7.69 7.03
C ILE A 104 -12.82 7.66 7.31
N GLU A 105 -13.34 8.69 7.95
CA GLU A 105 -14.71 8.71 8.47
C GLU A 105 -15.78 8.54 7.38
N ASN A 106 -15.57 9.14 6.23
CA ASN A 106 -16.50 9.10 5.10
C ASN A 106 -16.14 8.05 4.04
N TYR A 107 -15.37 7.01 4.40
CA TYR A 107 -14.88 6.03 3.42
C TYR A 107 -16.01 5.27 2.70
N LEU A 108 -17.15 5.04 3.36
CA LEU A 108 -18.28 4.36 2.74
C LEU A 108 -18.88 5.16 1.58
N ASP A 109 -19.00 6.47 1.72
CA ASP A 109 -19.52 7.34 0.66
C ASP A 109 -18.54 7.41 -0.50
N LEU A 110 -17.25 7.59 -0.21
CA LEU A 110 -16.17 7.57 -1.21
C LEU A 110 -16.10 6.22 -1.94
N LYS A 111 -16.27 5.12 -1.21
CA LYS A 111 -16.31 3.77 -1.79
C LYS A 111 -17.46 3.61 -2.76
N ARG A 112 -18.66 4.06 -2.40
CA ARG A 112 -19.85 4.03 -3.26
C ARG A 112 -19.63 4.82 -4.55
N GLU A 113 -19.08 6.03 -4.45
CA GLU A 113 -18.75 6.88 -5.60
C GLU A 113 -17.76 6.20 -6.55
N LEU A 114 -16.68 5.61 -6.00
CA LEU A 114 -15.67 4.92 -6.80
C LEU A 114 -16.22 3.66 -7.47
N ILE A 115 -17.06 2.89 -6.78
CA ILE A 115 -17.74 1.72 -7.37
C ILE A 115 -18.65 2.16 -8.52
N ALA A 116 -19.39 3.26 -8.35
CA ALA A 116 -20.24 3.82 -9.42
C ALA A 116 -19.41 4.26 -10.64
N LYS A 117 -18.15 4.64 -10.47
CA LYS A 117 -17.20 4.94 -11.54
C LYS A 117 -16.49 3.72 -12.14
N GLY A 118 -16.81 2.51 -11.67
CA GLY A 118 -16.28 1.26 -12.18
C GLY A 118 -15.00 0.75 -11.48
N TYR A 119 -14.58 1.36 -10.36
CA TYR A 119 -13.46 0.87 -9.58
C TYR A 119 -13.83 -0.35 -8.76
N LYS A 120 -12.89 -1.31 -8.67
CA LYS A 120 -13.05 -2.51 -7.87
C LYS A 120 -12.17 -2.42 -6.62
N PHE A 121 -12.72 -2.83 -5.49
CA PHE A 121 -12.02 -2.91 -4.21
C PHE A 121 -11.58 -4.35 -3.95
N ASN A 122 -10.35 -4.51 -3.48
CA ASN A 122 -9.76 -5.80 -3.15
C ASN A 122 -9.82 -6.09 -1.65
N SER A 123 -10.09 -5.09 -0.83
CA SER A 123 -10.12 -5.19 0.63
C SER A 123 -11.37 -4.57 1.25
N GLU A 124 -11.53 -4.83 2.53
CA GLU A 124 -12.59 -4.23 3.36
C GLU A 124 -12.12 -2.99 4.12
N THR A 125 -10.85 -2.57 3.94
CA THR A 125 -10.29 -1.45 4.69
C THR A 125 -10.69 -0.10 4.12
N ASP A 126 -10.76 0.91 5.00
CA ASP A 126 -11.03 2.29 4.64
C ASP A 126 -9.89 2.91 3.80
N THR A 127 -8.65 2.53 4.07
CA THR A 127 -7.46 3.10 3.44
C THR A 127 -7.40 2.87 1.93
N GLU A 128 -7.99 1.79 1.42
CA GLU A 128 -7.97 1.49 -0.02
C GLU A 128 -8.62 2.60 -0.86
N VAL A 129 -9.57 3.35 -0.32
CA VAL A 129 -10.19 4.48 -1.04
C VAL A 129 -9.17 5.54 -1.44
N ILE A 130 -8.10 5.72 -0.67
CA ILE A 130 -7.04 6.71 -0.97
C ILE A 130 -6.33 6.36 -2.27
N THR A 131 -5.98 5.09 -2.47
CA THR A 131 -5.27 4.64 -3.68
C THR A 131 -6.11 4.83 -4.93
N LEU A 132 -7.41 4.57 -4.82
CA LEU A 132 -8.34 4.66 -5.94
C LEU A 132 -8.71 6.12 -6.25
N LEU A 133 -8.91 6.96 -5.24
CA LEU A 133 -9.10 8.42 -5.43
C LEU A 133 -7.88 9.05 -6.10
N ARG A 134 -6.69 8.71 -5.65
CA ARG A 134 -5.45 9.24 -6.25
C ARG A 134 -5.26 8.78 -7.68
N SER A 135 -5.65 7.55 -8.00
CA SER A 135 -5.64 7.03 -9.36
C SER A 135 -6.64 7.77 -10.25
N GLU A 136 -7.82 8.10 -9.74
CA GLU A 136 -8.82 8.92 -10.44
C GLU A 136 -8.30 10.31 -10.76
N GLU A 137 -7.71 11.01 -9.79
CA GLU A 137 -7.09 12.32 -9.98
C GLU A 137 -6.02 12.30 -11.07
N ARG A 138 -5.16 11.29 -11.07
CA ARG A 138 -4.11 11.13 -12.10
C ARG A 138 -4.70 10.88 -13.49
N ARG A 139 -5.78 10.14 -13.58
CA ARG A 139 -6.50 9.91 -14.85
C ARG A 139 -7.07 11.21 -15.38
N VAL A 140 -7.82 11.93 -14.57
CA VAL A 140 -8.40 13.23 -14.93
C VAL A 140 -7.33 14.24 -15.31
N GLY A 141 -6.22 14.30 -14.57
CA GLY A 141 -5.09 15.18 -14.89
C GLY A 141 -4.44 14.88 -16.24
N LYS A 142 -4.35 13.61 -16.64
CA LYS A 142 -3.85 13.22 -17.97
C LYS A 142 -4.83 13.62 -19.07
N GLU A 143 -6.11 13.42 -18.87
CA GLU A 143 -7.15 13.83 -19.82
C GLU A 143 -7.17 15.36 -20.01
N CYS A 144 -7.03 16.13 -18.95
CA CYS A 144 -6.91 17.58 -19.03
C CYS A 144 -5.68 18.03 -19.82
N ARG A 145 -4.52 17.42 -19.58
CA ARG A 145 -3.29 17.73 -20.34
C ARG A 145 -3.44 17.42 -21.82
N SER A 146 -4.10 16.34 -22.19
CA SER A 146 -4.32 15.99 -23.60
C SER A 146 -5.23 16.99 -24.33
N ARG A 147 -6.19 17.58 -23.60
CA ARG A 147 -7.10 18.61 -24.15
C ARG A 147 -6.45 19.99 -24.32
N TRP A 148 -5.39 20.26 -23.57
CA TRP A 148 -4.68 21.57 -23.61
C TRP A 148 -3.38 21.55 -24.41
N SER A 149 -3.13 20.49 -25.15
CA SER A 149 -1.97 20.45 -26.04
C SER A 149 -2.20 21.39 -27.23
N PRO A 150 -1.33 22.40 -27.44
CA PRO A 150 -1.48 23.35 -28.56
C PRO A 150 -1.17 22.72 -29.94
N TYR A 151 -0.86 21.44 -29.98
CA TYR A 151 -0.49 20.70 -31.19
C TYR A 151 -1.49 19.60 -31.58
N HIS A 152 -2.72 19.84 -31.28
CA HIS A 152 -3.81 18.98 -31.77
C HIS A 152 -4.33 19.48 -33.10
#